data_c64595e63d7b45c205e7cfb2ab971c3d
#
_entry.id   c64595e63d7b45c205e7cfb2ab971c3d
#
_cell.length_a   1.000
_cell.length_b   1.000
_cell.length_c   1.000
_cell.angle_alpha   90.00
_cell.angle_beta   90.00
_cell.angle_gamma   90.00
#
_symmetry.space_group_name_H-M   'P 1'
#
loop_
_entity.id
_entity.type
_entity.pdbx_description
1 polymer ?
#
loop_
_entity_poly.entity_id
_entity_poly.type
_entity_poly.pdbx_seq_one_letter_code
_entity_poly.pdbx_strand_id
1 'polypeptide(L)'
;MYCIMRTEKRKKTDLGGIQKENLRTATEYNNKVAPGMDVFNVVLKESNNWLQDINKEIQAAGARTRSNSVLALDTLYTASPEFFQGKTNAENDKFFQDCLKFHNERFGHIISAVVHYDETTPHMHIISVPLTEDGRLSARDVIGNKARMSKTQDQFFEQVGKSYGLERGIHMDGQEKKMHISAQEHELREIRQKIARGQEELEAVEHSVETARTRAQTARQTATELQKQVEQLQEERVKQHNSLKMLSASKTDRQKELKKINNNIRQKQHEFEAITRDLEEVKEYLTEGQQNRLAEIDREWDGFELE
;
A
#
# COMPACT_ATOMS: atom_id res chain seq x y z
N MET A 1 4.22 -8.41 13.64
CA MET A 1 2.86 -7.79 13.62
C MET A 1 2.44 -7.51 15.06
N TYR A 2 1.80 -6.37 15.30
CA TYR A 2 1.54 -5.90 16.67
C TYR A 2 0.04 -5.86 16.95
N CYS A 3 -0.36 -6.14 18.22
CA CYS A 3 -1.69 -5.81 18.71
C CYS A 3 -1.71 -4.36 19.25
N ILE A 4 -2.77 -3.64 18.94
CA ILE A 4 -2.86 -2.20 19.21
C ILE A 4 -4.14 -1.92 19.99
N MET A 5 -3.99 -1.23 21.15
CA MET A 5 -5.07 -0.68 21.95
C MET A 5 -4.78 0.80 22.23
N ARG A 6 -5.75 1.66 21.99
CA ARG A 6 -5.66 3.09 22.31
C ARG A 6 -6.93 3.54 22.99
N THR A 7 -6.83 4.39 24.02
CA THR A 7 -7.99 4.88 24.76
C THR A 7 -7.95 6.39 24.83
N GLU A 8 -9.04 7.00 24.43
CA GLU A 8 -9.25 8.44 24.48
C GLU A 8 -10.38 8.81 25.44
N LYS A 9 -10.26 9.97 26.08
CA LYS A 9 -11.25 10.51 27.01
C LYS A 9 -12.23 11.39 26.23
N ARG A 10 -13.54 11.11 26.39
CA ARG A 10 -14.60 11.84 25.71
C ARG A 10 -15.47 12.60 26.70
N LYS A 11 -15.69 13.88 26.42
CA LYS A 11 -16.63 14.73 27.14
C LYS A 11 -17.99 14.68 26.47
N LYS A 12 -18.99 15.30 27.10
CA LYS A 12 -20.36 15.42 26.56
C LYS A 12 -20.39 16.01 25.16
N THR A 13 -19.55 17.03 24.92
CA THR A 13 -19.47 17.74 23.62
C THR A 13 -19.01 16.86 22.45
N ASP A 14 -18.23 15.81 22.74
CA ASP A 14 -17.58 14.98 21.73
C ASP A 14 -18.49 13.83 21.27
N LEU A 15 -19.40 13.39 22.16
CA LEU A 15 -20.17 12.16 22.01
C LEU A 15 -21.05 12.15 20.75
N GLY A 16 -21.73 13.27 20.46
CA GLY A 16 -22.66 13.31 19.33
C GLY A 16 -21.97 13.16 17.96
N GLY A 17 -20.81 13.77 17.79
CA GLY A 17 -20.02 13.65 16.58
C GLY A 17 -19.47 12.23 16.40
N ILE A 18 -18.83 11.71 17.46
CA ILE A 18 -18.21 10.37 17.46
C ILE A 18 -19.28 9.28 17.30
N GLN A 19 -20.46 9.43 17.89
CA GLN A 19 -21.57 8.48 17.71
C GLN A 19 -21.97 8.41 16.23
N LYS A 20 -22.14 9.57 15.57
CA LYS A 20 -22.51 9.62 14.15
C LYS A 20 -21.44 8.99 13.26
N GLU A 21 -20.18 9.24 13.57
CA GLU A 21 -19.03 8.69 12.85
C GLU A 21 -18.98 7.16 13.00
N ASN A 22 -19.02 6.65 14.23
CA ASN A 22 -18.95 5.21 14.49
C ASN A 22 -20.17 4.43 13.95
N LEU A 23 -21.36 5.00 14.02
CA LEU A 23 -22.59 4.36 13.52
C LEU A 23 -22.86 4.65 12.03
N ARG A 24 -21.93 5.33 11.34
CA ARG A 24 -22.06 5.71 9.91
C ARG A 24 -23.35 6.47 9.60
N THR A 25 -23.76 7.36 10.49
CA THR A 25 -24.93 8.24 10.32
C THR A 25 -24.55 9.70 10.05
N ALA A 26 -23.26 10.02 9.90
CA ALA A 26 -22.78 11.32 9.47
C ALA A 26 -22.93 11.49 7.96
N THR A 27 -23.01 12.73 7.49
CA THR A 27 -22.99 13.07 6.06
C THR A 27 -21.57 13.13 5.50
N GLU A 28 -20.60 13.41 6.35
CA GLU A 28 -19.17 13.46 6.04
C GLU A 28 -18.37 12.76 7.14
N TYR A 29 -17.28 12.13 6.79
CA TYR A 29 -16.41 11.40 7.71
C TYR A 29 -15.01 12.00 7.71
N ASN A 30 -14.37 12.02 8.90
CA ASN A 30 -12.99 12.49 9.05
C ASN A 30 -11.97 11.51 8.44
N ASN A 31 -12.34 10.22 8.34
CA ASN A 31 -11.51 9.16 7.77
C ASN A 31 -12.00 8.79 6.37
N LYS A 32 -11.11 8.17 5.57
CA LYS A 32 -11.49 7.58 4.29
C LYS A 32 -12.33 6.34 4.52
N VAL A 33 -13.64 6.52 4.44
CA VAL A 33 -14.62 5.45 4.45
C VAL A 33 -14.87 5.01 3.01
N ALA A 34 -14.73 3.72 2.73
CA ALA A 34 -14.98 3.18 1.40
C ALA A 34 -16.51 3.17 1.14
N PRO A 35 -17.00 3.88 0.10
CA PRO A 35 -18.43 3.98 -0.17
C PRO A 35 -19.09 2.60 -0.35
N GLY A 36 -20.19 2.37 0.37
CA GLY A 36 -20.96 1.10 0.30
C GLY A 36 -20.34 -0.07 1.04
N MET A 37 -19.17 0.09 1.67
CA MET A 37 -18.54 -0.96 2.48
C MET A 37 -19.02 -0.98 3.94
N ASP A 38 -19.75 0.03 4.37
CA ASP A 38 -20.36 0.14 5.71
C ASP A 38 -21.31 -1.04 6.03
N VAL A 39 -21.88 -1.68 5.01
CA VAL A 39 -22.69 -2.92 5.15
C VAL A 39 -21.91 -4.10 5.77
N PHE A 40 -20.57 -4.05 5.74
CA PHE A 40 -19.73 -5.06 6.35
C PHE A 40 -19.33 -4.74 7.80
N ASN A 41 -19.66 -3.53 8.29
CA ASN A 41 -19.40 -3.16 9.67
C ASN A 41 -20.26 -3.99 10.60
N VAL A 42 -19.69 -4.39 11.75
CA VAL A 42 -20.35 -5.29 12.69
C VAL A 42 -20.60 -4.56 14.02
N VAL A 43 -21.85 -4.47 14.42
CA VAL A 43 -22.24 -3.94 15.73
C VAL A 43 -22.29 -5.08 16.74
N LEU A 44 -21.30 -5.16 17.62
CA LEU A 44 -21.23 -6.17 18.68
C LEU A 44 -22.00 -5.78 19.94
N LYS A 45 -22.15 -4.48 20.19
CA LYS A 45 -23.04 -3.93 21.21
C LYS A 45 -23.68 -2.65 20.71
N GLU A 46 -25.01 -2.66 20.63
CA GLU A 46 -25.81 -1.57 20.10
C GLU A 46 -26.18 -0.54 21.20
N SER A 47 -26.17 0.73 20.82
CA SER A 47 -26.80 1.83 21.56
C SER A 47 -27.18 2.91 20.57
N ASN A 48 -28.46 3.26 20.53
CA ASN A 48 -28.99 4.28 19.64
C ASN A 48 -28.83 5.71 20.17
N ASN A 49 -28.56 5.85 21.49
CA ASN A 49 -28.34 7.15 22.12
C ASN A 49 -27.30 7.01 23.24
N TRP A 50 -26.05 7.19 22.86
CA TRP A 50 -24.92 7.03 23.79
C TRP A 50 -25.02 7.92 25.03
N LEU A 51 -25.40 9.20 24.83
CA LEU A 51 -25.51 10.12 25.97
C LEU A 51 -26.58 9.68 26.96
N GLN A 52 -27.71 9.18 26.47
CA GLN A 52 -28.79 8.70 27.32
C GLN A 52 -28.34 7.45 28.09
N ASP A 53 -27.70 6.48 27.42
CA ASP A 53 -27.31 5.24 28.06
C ASP A 53 -26.12 5.42 29.03
N ILE A 54 -25.16 6.31 28.70
CA ILE A 54 -24.10 6.76 29.60
C ILE A 54 -24.71 7.38 30.86
N ASN A 55 -25.71 8.25 30.74
CA ASN A 55 -26.35 8.88 31.86
C ASN A 55 -27.09 7.84 32.76
N LYS A 56 -27.74 6.84 32.17
CA LYS A 56 -28.35 5.73 32.90
C LYS A 56 -27.33 4.96 33.76
N GLU A 57 -26.17 4.61 33.13
CA GLU A 57 -25.10 3.94 33.88
C GLU A 57 -24.56 4.79 35.04
N ILE A 58 -24.32 6.08 34.78
CA ILE A 58 -23.85 7.02 35.82
C ILE A 58 -24.87 7.15 36.96
N GLN A 59 -26.15 7.24 36.64
CA GLN A 59 -27.23 7.31 37.65
C GLN A 59 -27.36 6.02 38.42
N ALA A 60 -27.30 4.87 37.77
CA ALA A 60 -27.36 3.56 38.40
C ALA A 60 -26.21 3.36 39.42
N ALA A 61 -25.02 3.88 39.11
CA ALA A 61 -23.86 3.88 39.99
C ALA A 61 -23.94 4.94 41.12
N GLY A 62 -24.93 5.84 41.10
CA GLY A 62 -25.01 6.97 42.04
C GLY A 62 -23.89 8.01 41.88
N ALA A 63 -23.21 7.99 40.73
CA ALA A 63 -22.06 8.86 40.45
C ALA A 63 -22.49 10.31 40.19
N ARG A 64 -21.62 11.25 40.59
CA ARG A 64 -21.81 12.68 40.33
C ARG A 64 -21.05 13.14 39.12
N THR A 65 -21.67 13.98 38.32
CA THR A 65 -21.06 14.61 37.15
C THR A 65 -20.83 16.09 37.37
N ARG A 66 -19.82 16.65 36.66
CA ARG A 66 -19.57 18.08 36.53
C ARG A 66 -19.63 18.45 35.04
N SER A 67 -19.74 19.72 34.72
CA SER A 67 -19.83 20.21 33.31
C SER A 67 -18.65 19.77 32.46
N ASN A 68 -17.47 19.60 33.06
CA ASN A 68 -16.25 19.20 32.38
C ASN A 68 -15.86 17.71 32.59
N SER A 69 -16.77 16.91 33.13
CA SER A 69 -16.53 15.47 33.39
C SER A 69 -16.23 14.75 32.05
N VAL A 70 -15.28 13.81 32.13
CA VAL A 70 -15.12 12.78 31.08
C VAL A 70 -16.25 11.77 31.32
N LEU A 71 -17.15 11.67 30.34
CA LEU A 71 -18.32 10.81 30.45
C LEU A 71 -18.08 9.42 29.85
N ALA A 72 -17.18 9.31 28.89
CA ALA A 72 -16.87 8.05 28.22
C ALA A 72 -15.37 7.88 27.93
N LEU A 73 -14.99 6.63 27.82
CA LEU A 73 -13.74 6.18 27.19
C LEU A 73 -14.08 5.64 25.82
N ASP A 74 -13.36 6.11 24.81
CA ASP A 74 -13.38 5.60 23.46
C ASP A 74 -12.10 4.79 23.28
N THR A 75 -12.23 3.46 23.22
CA THR A 75 -11.08 2.56 23.09
C THR A 75 -11.11 1.89 21.76
N LEU A 76 -10.05 2.12 20.98
CA LEU A 76 -9.81 1.49 19.70
C LEU A 76 -8.96 0.22 19.90
N TYR A 77 -9.40 -0.87 19.29
CA TYR A 77 -8.67 -2.13 19.17
C TYR A 77 -8.41 -2.45 17.70
N THR A 78 -7.18 -2.77 17.37
CA THR A 78 -6.78 -3.21 16.04
C THR A 78 -5.46 -4.00 16.10
N ALA A 79 -4.94 -4.38 14.96
CA ALA A 79 -3.61 -4.95 14.80
C ALA A 79 -2.90 -4.34 13.59
N SER A 80 -1.64 -4.72 13.35
CA SER A 80 -0.93 -4.36 12.12
C SER A 80 -1.75 -4.75 10.88
N PRO A 81 -1.79 -3.94 9.81
CA PRO A 81 -2.62 -4.22 8.63
C PRO A 81 -2.39 -5.61 8.03
N GLU A 82 -1.16 -6.09 8.07
CA GLU A 82 -0.77 -7.41 7.55
C GLU A 82 -1.44 -8.57 8.30
N PHE A 83 -1.88 -8.36 9.55
CA PHE A 83 -2.60 -9.36 10.34
C PHE A 83 -3.94 -9.72 9.72
N PHE A 84 -4.60 -8.76 9.09
CA PHE A 84 -5.93 -8.92 8.50
C PHE A 84 -5.88 -9.42 7.05
N GLN A 85 -4.70 -9.39 6.40
CA GLN A 85 -4.55 -9.83 5.02
C GLN A 85 -4.81 -11.34 4.88
N GLY A 86 -5.63 -11.70 3.89
CA GLY A 86 -5.97 -13.10 3.59
C GLY A 86 -6.92 -13.78 4.58
N LYS A 87 -7.45 -13.04 5.58
CA LYS A 87 -8.46 -13.54 6.52
C LYS A 87 -9.87 -13.13 6.09
N THR A 88 -10.81 -13.97 6.43
CA THR A 88 -12.24 -13.67 6.30
C THR A 88 -12.72 -12.74 7.44
N ASN A 89 -13.84 -12.04 7.23
CA ASN A 89 -14.44 -11.23 8.29
C ASN A 89 -14.76 -12.07 9.54
N ALA A 90 -15.22 -13.32 9.38
CA ALA A 90 -15.51 -14.20 10.51
C ALA A 90 -14.28 -14.52 11.37
N GLU A 91 -13.10 -14.67 10.76
CA GLU A 91 -11.84 -14.85 11.50
C GLU A 91 -11.42 -13.56 12.22
N ASN A 92 -11.65 -12.42 11.59
CA ASN A 92 -11.39 -11.11 12.19
C ASN A 92 -12.39 -10.80 13.33
N ASP A 93 -13.67 -11.16 13.16
CA ASP A 93 -14.69 -10.99 14.20
C ASP A 93 -14.35 -11.73 15.49
N LYS A 94 -13.73 -12.92 15.39
CA LYS A 94 -13.26 -13.65 16.56
C LYS A 94 -12.21 -12.86 17.36
N PHE A 95 -11.26 -12.25 16.65
CA PHE A 95 -10.27 -11.36 17.30
C PHE A 95 -10.96 -10.19 18.01
N PHE A 96 -11.92 -9.54 17.37
CA PHE A 96 -12.64 -8.42 17.97
C PHE A 96 -13.55 -8.84 19.12
N GLN A 97 -14.14 -10.04 19.09
CA GLN A 97 -14.90 -10.60 20.23
C GLN A 97 -13.99 -10.82 21.44
N ASP A 98 -12.77 -11.35 21.25
CA ASP A 98 -11.79 -11.51 22.32
C ASP A 98 -11.32 -10.15 22.87
N CYS A 99 -11.16 -9.14 22.01
CA CYS A 99 -10.90 -7.75 22.42
C CYS A 99 -12.07 -7.18 23.24
N LEU A 100 -13.31 -7.43 22.84
CA LEU A 100 -14.51 -6.99 23.56
C LEU A 100 -14.59 -7.63 24.95
N LYS A 101 -14.30 -8.94 25.03
CA LYS A 101 -14.26 -9.67 26.31
C LYS A 101 -13.20 -9.08 27.25
N PHE A 102 -11.96 -8.89 26.73
CA PHE A 102 -10.88 -8.23 27.46
C PHE A 102 -11.31 -6.84 27.97
N HIS A 103 -11.93 -6.03 27.10
CA HIS A 103 -12.38 -4.69 27.47
C HIS A 103 -13.43 -4.75 28.61
N ASN A 104 -14.39 -5.67 28.48
CA ASN A 104 -15.43 -5.84 29.50
C ASN A 104 -14.86 -6.25 30.86
N GLU A 105 -13.91 -7.17 30.89
CA GLU A 105 -13.23 -7.61 32.11
C GLU A 105 -12.37 -6.51 32.73
N ARG A 106 -11.76 -5.66 31.88
CA ARG A 106 -10.82 -4.63 32.35
C ARG A 106 -11.46 -3.30 32.73
N PHE A 107 -12.49 -2.87 32.00
CA PHE A 107 -13.11 -1.56 32.13
C PHE A 107 -14.61 -1.64 32.48
N GLY A 108 -15.32 -2.64 31.98
CA GLY A 108 -16.77 -2.79 32.18
C GLY A 108 -17.58 -1.68 31.49
N HIS A 109 -18.85 -1.55 31.93
CA HIS A 109 -19.76 -0.45 31.59
C HIS A 109 -19.76 -0.05 30.07
N ILE A 110 -19.75 -1.06 29.19
CA ILE A 110 -19.73 -0.85 27.75
C ILE A 110 -21.08 -0.30 27.29
N ILE A 111 -21.07 0.77 26.53
CA ILE A 111 -22.26 1.37 25.91
C ILE A 111 -22.43 0.89 24.46
N SER A 112 -21.35 0.92 23.66
CA SER A 112 -21.37 0.54 22.27
C SER A 112 -20.07 -0.14 21.90
N ALA A 113 -20.12 -1.09 20.95
CA ALA A 113 -18.96 -1.71 20.34
C ALA A 113 -19.23 -1.96 18.85
N VAL A 114 -18.44 -1.35 17.98
CA VAL A 114 -18.60 -1.41 16.53
C VAL A 114 -17.27 -1.74 15.89
N VAL A 115 -17.28 -2.74 15.00
CA VAL A 115 -16.15 -3.11 14.15
C VAL A 115 -16.30 -2.45 12.80
N HIS A 116 -15.30 -1.71 12.36
CA HIS A 116 -15.25 -1.06 11.06
C HIS A 116 -14.38 -1.88 10.09
N TYR A 117 -15.01 -2.29 8.98
CA TYR A 117 -14.36 -2.94 7.84
C TYR A 117 -14.32 -2.02 6.60
N ASP A 118 -14.90 -0.85 6.69
CA ASP A 118 -15.03 0.14 5.63
C ASP A 118 -13.88 1.17 5.59
N GLU A 119 -12.86 0.99 6.40
CA GLU A 119 -11.64 1.79 6.41
C GLU A 119 -10.40 0.93 6.03
N THR A 120 -9.25 1.58 5.86
CA THR A 120 -8.00 0.93 5.39
C THR A 120 -7.58 -0.28 6.22
N THR A 121 -7.79 -0.24 7.53
CA THR A 121 -7.44 -1.33 8.44
C THR A 121 -8.65 -1.65 9.33
N PRO A 122 -9.08 -2.91 9.43
CA PRO A 122 -10.15 -3.31 10.33
C PRO A 122 -9.84 -2.92 11.77
N HIS A 123 -10.79 -2.30 12.45
CA HIS A 123 -10.63 -1.87 13.84
C HIS A 123 -11.97 -1.81 14.55
N MET A 124 -11.95 -1.90 15.87
CA MET A 124 -13.13 -1.84 16.70
C MET A 124 -13.06 -0.65 17.64
N HIS A 125 -14.11 0.15 17.68
CA HIS A 125 -14.35 1.17 18.70
C HIS A 125 -15.25 0.63 19.81
N ILE A 126 -14.83 0.79 21.05
CA ILE A 126 -15.63 0.49 22.23
C ILE A 126 -15.82 1.76 23.05
N ILE A 127 -17.08 2.12 23.28
CA ILE A 127 -17.46 3.22 24.16
C ILE A 127 -17.86 2.63 25.50
N SER A 128 -17.18 3.06 26.58
CA SER A 128 -17.49 2.62 27.95
C SER A 128 -17.51 3.78 28.94
N VAL A 129 -18.27 3.66 30.02
CA VAL A 129 -18.35 4.68 31.05
C VAL A 129 -17.24 4.44 32.08
N PRO A 130 -16.42 5.43 32.45
CA PRO A 130 -15.31 5.25 33.35
C PRO A 130 -15.78 5.27 34.82
N LEU A 131 -16.53 4.24 35.19
CA LEU A 131 -16.95 4.02 36.56
C LEU A 131 -15.93 3.18 37.31
N THR A 132 -15.59 3.59 38.52
CA THR A 132 -14.74 2.84 39.43
C THR A 132 -15.57 1.80 40.19
N GLU A 133 -14.93 0.78 40.76
CA GLU A 133 -15.61 -0.27 41.53
C GLU A 133 -16.44 0.29 42.70
N ASP A 134 -16.04 1.44 43.29
CA ASP A 134 -16.76 2.15 44.30
C ASP A 134 -17.82 3.13 43.75
N GLY A 135 -18.18 3.03 42.46
CA GLY A 135 -19.27 3.77 41.82
C GLY A 135 -18.95 5.23 41.46
N ARG A 136 -17.70 5.68 41.50
CA ARG A 136 -17.35 7.05 41.13
C ARG A 136 -17.07 7.17 39.61
N LEU A 137 -17.48 8.27 38.99
CA LEU A 137 -17.12 8.60 37.63
C LEU A 137 -15.71 9.19 37.59
N SER A 138 -14.70 8.39 37.24
CA SER A 138 -13.30 8.84 37.22
C SER A 138 -12.46 8.15 36.14
N ALA A 139 -12.35 8.78 34.97
CA ALA A 139 -11.46 8.30 33.92
C ALA A 139 -9.99 8.20 34.39
N ARG A 140 -9.57 9.05 35.34
CA ARG A 140 -8.21 9.01 35.91
C ARG A 140 -7.98 7.73 36.69
N ASP A 141 -8.95 7.34 37.53
CA ASP A 141 -8.80 6.18 38.42
C ASP A 141 -8.97 4.86 37.65
N VAL A 142 -9.81 4.85 36.60
CA VAL A 142 -10.05 3.69 35.76
C VAL A 142 -8.87 3.43 34.83
N ILE A 143 -8.38 4.43 34.09
CA ILE A 143 -7.26 4.29 33.15
C ILE A 143 -5.93 4.27 33.91
N GLY A 144 -5.77 5.14 34.89
CA GLY A 144 -4.54 5.34 35.61
C GLY A 144 -3.57 6.30 34.90
N ASN A 145 -2.31 6.18 35.27
CA ASN A 145 -1.20 6.90 34.65
C ASN A 145 -0.57 6.10 33.50
N LYS A 146 0.49 6.65 32.88
CA LYS A 146 1.23 6.03 31.75
C LYS A 146 1.69 4.59 32.09
N ALA A 147 2.23 4.37 33.29
CA ALA A 147 2.70 3.05 33.70
C ALA A 147 1.55 2.03 33.80
N ARG A 148 0.38 2.46 34.33
CA ARG A 148 -0.81 1.60 34.40
C ARG A 148 -1.38 1.29 33.05
N MET A 149 -1.37 2.26 32.11
CA MET A 149 -1.77 2.04 30.73
C MET A 149 -0.81 1.07 30.02
N SER A 150 0.49 1.19 30.25
CA SER A 150 1.47 0.24 29.71
C SER A 150 1.21 -1.17 30.24
N LYS A 151 0.94 -1.33 31.52
CA LYS A 151 0.56 -2.62 32.11
C LYS A 151 -0.77 -3.17 31.54
N THR A 152 -1.72 -2.30 31.24
CA THR A 152 -2.95 -2.71 30.53
C THR A 152 -2.66 -3.21 29.13
N GLN A 153 -1.72 -2.58 28.41
CA GLN A 153 -1.26 -3.05 27.10
C GLN A 153 -0.55 -4.42 27.21
N ASP A 154 0.24 -4.65 28.28
CA ASP A 154 0.84 -5.96 28.54
C ASP A 154 -0.23 -7.03 28.77
N GLN A 155 -1.26 -6.71 29.56
CA GLN A 155 -2.41 -7.61 29.82
C GLN A 155 -3.18 -7.90 28.51
N PHE A 156 -3.42 -6.90 27.69
CA PHE A 156 -4.07 -7.08 26.40
C PHE A 156 -3.26 -8.00 25.48
N PHE A 157 -1.95 -7.81 25.41
CA PHE A 157 -1.08 -8.71 24.66
C PHE A 157 -1.15 -10.15 25.19
N GLU A 158 -0.98 -10.37 26.51
CA GLU A 158 -0.98 -11.72 27.09
C GLU A 158 -2.32 -12.45 26.94
N GLN A 159 -3.45 -11.73 27.10
CA GLN A 159 -4.79 -12.32 27.11
C GLN A 159 -5.37 -12.46 25.69
N VAL A 160 -5.01 -11.58 24.75
CA VAL A 160 -5.56 -11.56 23.40
C VAL A 160 -4.45 -11.70 22.36
N GLY A 161 -3.53 -10.73 22.26
CA GLY A 161 -2.57 -10.63 21.17
C GLY A 161 -1.76 -11.90 20.95
N LYS A 162 -1.32 -12.53 22.02
CA LYS A 162 -0.48 -13.74 21.99
C LYS A 162 -1.16 -14.95 21.35
N SER A 163 -2.46 -15.12 21.55
CA SER A 163 -3.23 -16.22 20.94
C SER A 163 -3.38 -16.10 19.41
N TYR A 164 -3.15 -14.90 18.89
CA TYR A 164 -3.19 -14.58 17.46
C TYR A 164 -1.80 -14.42 16.83
N GLY A 165 -0.72 -14.78 17.55
CA GLY A 165 0.65 -14.64 17.05
C GLY A 165 1.10 -13.19 16.87
N LEU A 166 0.44 -12.25 17.53
CA LEU A 166 0.81 -10.84 17.52
C LEU A 166 1.88 -10.55 18.57
N GLU A 167 2.58 -9.45 18.40
CA GLU A 167 3.56 -8.93 19.35
C GLU A 167 2.95 -7.76 20.13
N ARG A 168 3.43 -7.55 21.34
CA ARG A 168 2.99 -6.46 22.22
C ARG A 168 3.32 -5.07 21.67
N GLY A 169 4.34 -4.96 20.85
CA GLY A 169 4.94 -3.69 20.45
C GLY A 169 6.02 -3.20 21.42
N ILE A 170 6.78 -2.21 21.00
CA ILE A 170 7.95 -1.72 21.72
C ILE A 170 7.51 -0.78 22.85
N HIS A 171 8.07 -0.96 24.05
CA HIS A 171 8.01 0.01 25.14
C HIS A 171 8.77 1.28 24.74
N MET A 172 8.09 2.42 24.71
CA MET A 172 8.68 3.72 24.36
C MET A 172 9.39 4.40 25.53
N ASP A 173 9.89 3.65 26.51
CA ASP A 173 10.63 4.22 27.62
C ASP A 173 12.05 4.55 27.18
N GLY A 174 12.34 5.85 27.08
CA GLY A 174 13.68 6.38 26.76
C GLY A 174 13.96 6.67 25.29
N GLN A 175 13.06 6.41 24.35
CA GLN A 175 13.19 6.88 22.97
C GLN A 175 12.45 8.21 22.77
N GLU A 176 12.98 9.05 21.83
CA GLU A 176 12.34 10.31 21.46
C GLU A 176 10.84 10.12 21.30
N LYS A 177 10.06 11.02 21.91
CA LYS A 177 8.60 11.07 21.74
C LYS A 177 8.33 11.11 20.23
N LYS A 178 8.05 9.96 19.62
CA LYS A 178 7.36 9.98 18.35
C LYS A 178 6.02 10.63 18.66
N MET A 179 5.88 11.90 18.25
CA MET A 179 4.62 12.63 18.38
C MET A 179 3.51 11.74 17.83
N HIS A 180 2.40 11.70 18.52
CA HIS A 180 1.18 11.07 18.02
C HIS A 180 0.83 11.78 16.72
N ILE A 181 1.16 11.15 15.62
CA ILE A 181 0.83 11.65 14.28
C ILE A 181 -0.67 11.40 14.14
N SER A 182 -1.44 12.43 13.81
CA SER A 182 -2.86 12.27 13.50
C SER A 182 -3.02 11.26 12.35
N ALA A 183 -4.18 10.63 12.22
CA ALA A 183 -4.44 9.71 11.10
C ALA A 183 -4.15 10.38 9.75
N GLN A 184 -4.46 11.68 9.61
CA GLN A 184 -4.18 12.49 8.43
C GLN A 184 -2.66 12.69 8.18
N GLU A 185 -1.88 12.93 9.23
CA GLU A 185 -0.43 13.06 9.09
C GLU A 185 0.24 11.71 8.76
N HIS A 186 -0.28 10.60 9.29
CA HIS A 186 0.18 9.27 8.91
C HIS A 186 -0.11 8.98 7.44
N GLU A 187 -1.31 9.28 6.97
CA GLU A 187 -1.70 9.16 5.57
C GLU A 187 -0.83 10.05 4.66
N LEU A 188 -0.62 11.31 5.03
CA LEU A 188 0.27 12.23 4.32
C LEU A 188 1.71 11.68 4.22
N ARG A 189 2.19 11.04 5.28
CA ARG A 189 3.51 10.41 5.28
C ARG A 189 3.58 9.20 4.35
N GLU A 190 2.56 8.35 4.35
CA GLU A 190 2.47 7.22 3.42
C GLU A 190 2.40 7.68 1.97
N ILE A 191 1.59 8.69 1.67
CA ILE A 191 1.50 9.30 0.35
C ILE A 191 2.86 9.84 -0.09
N ARG A 192 3.55 10.60 0.77
CA ARG A 192 4.90 11.11 0.46
C ARG A 192 5.89 9.99 0.19
N GLN A 193 5.83 8.89 0.93
CA GLN A 193 6.68 7.73 0.69
C GLN A 193 6.36 7.04 -0.65
N LYS A 194 5.07 6.93 -1.02
CA LYS A 194 4.66 6.39 -2.32
C LYS A 194 5.12 7.29 -3.47
N ILE A 195 4.97 8.61 -3.32
CA ILE A 195 5.48 9.59 -4.31
C ILE A 195 7.00 9.47 -4.46
N ALA A 196 7.75 9.41 -3.37
CA ALA A 196 9.21 9.28 -3.42
C ALA A 196 9.64 7.99 -4.14
N ARG A 197 9.00 6.85 -3.84
CA ARG A 197 9.24 5.59 -4.57
C ARG A 197 8.88 5.69 -6.04
N GLY A 198 7.74 6.29 -6.36
CA GLY A 198 7.30 6.51 -7.74
C GLY A 198 8.29 7.40 -8.52
N GLN A 199 8.88 8.40 -7.87
CA GLN A 199 9.93 9.25 -8.47
C GLN A 199 11.22 8.47 -8.74
N GLU A 200 11.70 7.65 -7.78
CA GLU A 200 12.87 6.79 -7.98
C GLU A 200 12.66 5.78 -9.12
N GLU A 201 11.47 5.21 -9.20
CA GLU A 201 11.11 4.28 -10.26
C GLU A 201 11.01 4.99 -11.62
N LEU A 202 10.48 6.21 -11.66
CA LEU A 202 10.43 7.02 -12.88
C LEU A 202 11.84 7.35 -13.38
N GLU A 203 12.73 7.79 -12.50
CA GLU A 203 14.15 8.05 -12.85
C GLU A 203 14.84 6.80 -13.39
N ALA A 204 14.59 5.64 -12.80
CA ALA A 204 15.11 4.35 -13.28
C ALA A 204 14.59 4.00 -14.68
N VAL A 205 13.29 4.24 -14.94
CA VAL A 205 12.69 4.03 -16.25
C VAL A 205 13.26 5.03 -17.28
N GLU A 206 13.38 6.31 -16.94
CA GLU A 206 13.96 7.32 -17.81
C GLU A 206 15.41 6.97 -18.19
N HIS A 207 16.21 6.53 -17.23
CA HIS A 207 17.58 6.08 -17.48
C HIS A 207 17.61 4.85 -18.42
N SER A 208 16.70 3.89 -18.20
CA SER A 208 16.60 2.70 -19.06
C SER A 208 16.16 3.05 -20.49
N VAL A 209 15.22 3.99 -20.64
CA VAL A 209 14.76 4.50 -21.93
C VAL A 209 15.91 5.20 -22.67
N GLU A 210 16.69 6.04 -21.99
CA GLU A 210 17.82 6.72 -22.63
C GLU A 210 18.92 5.74 -23.05
N THR A 211 19.19 4.74 -22.21
CA THR A 211 20.11 3.64 -22.56
C THR A 211 19.63 2.86 -23.79
N ALA A 212 18.34 2.54 -23.84
CA ALA A 212 17.74 1.84 -24.98
C ALA A 212 17.75 2.70 -26.26
N ARG A 213 17.51 4.01 -26.15
CA ARG A 213 17.62 4.96 -27.29
C ARG A 213 19.03 4.98 -27.83
N THR A 214 20.03 5.08 -26.96
CA THR A 214 21.45 5.08 -27.37
C THR A 214 21.81 3.78 -28.08
N ARG A 215 21.39 2.62 -27.53
CA ARG A 215 21.59 1.31 -28.19
C ARG A 215 20.91 1.24 -29.56
N ALA A 216 19.65 1.71 -29.65
CA ALA A 216 18.91 1.73 -30.89
C ALA A 216 19.58 2.63 -31.95
N GLN A 217 20.10 3.79 -31.53
CA GLN A 217 20.84 4.69 -32.43
C GLN A 217 22.12 4.06 -32.92
N THR A 218 22.91 3.44 -32.05
CA THR A 218 24.12 2.71 -32.44
C THR A 218 23.81 1.56 -33.42
N ALA A 219 22.78 0.76 -33.12
CA ALA A 219 22.34 -0.33 -34.00
C ALA A 219 21.91 0.17 -35.37
N ARG A 220 21.19 1.30 -35.45
CA ARG A 220 20.82 1.93 -36.73
C ARG A 220 22.03 2.38 -37.52
N GLN A 221 23.01 2.99 -36.86
CA GLN A 221 24.26 3.41 -37.54
C GLN A 221 25.01 2.20 -38.08
N THR A 222 25.15 1.15 -37.27
CA THR A 222 25.81 -0.10 -37.70
C THR A 222 25.05 -0.77 -38.83
N ALA A 223 23.70 -0.83 -38.76
CA ALA A 223 22.88 -1.37 -39.86
C ALA A 223 23.06 -0.60 -41.16
N THR A 224 23.13 0.73 -41.10
CA THR A 224 23.36 1.57 -42.29
C THR A 224 24.73 1.31 -42.87
N GLU A 225 25.75 1.16 -42.05
CA GLU A 225 27.12 0.87 -42.52
C GLU A 225 27.21 -0.54 -43.13
N LEU A 226 26.60 -1.53 -42.52
CA LEU A 226 26.51 -2.88 -43.07
C LEU A 226 25.75 -2.91 -44.39
N GLN A 227 24.65 -2.14 -44.49
CA GLN A 227 23.90 -2.02 -45.73
C GLN A 227 24.80 -1.51 -46.90
N LYS A 228 25.59 -0.45 -46.64
CA LYS A 228 26.57 0.06 -47.65
C LYS A 228 27.59 -1.00 -48.02
N GLN A 229 28.11 -1.74 -47.08
CA GLN A 229 29.06 -2.82 -47.31
C GLN A 229 28.44 -3.94 -48.15
N VAL A 230 27.18 -4.31 -47.89
CA VAL A 230 26.44 -5.29 -48.69
C VAL A 230 26.26 -4.80 -50.12
N GLU A 231 25.87 -3.53 -50.33
CA GLU A 231 25.71 -2.92 -51.64
C GLU A 231 27.05 -2.92 -52.42
N GLN A 232 28.13 -2.51 -51.78
CA GLN A 232 29.47 -2.52 -52.38
C GLN A 232 29.91 -3.94 -52.80
N LEU A 233 29.71 -4.92 -51.92
CA LEU A 233 30.02 -6.31 -52.23
C LEU A 233 29.14 -6.88 -53.35
N GLN A 234 27.88 -6.45 -53.43
CA GLN A 234 26.98 -6.82 -54.56
C GLN A 234 27.45 -6.22 -55.87
N GLU A 235 27.82 -4.94 -55.90
CA GLU A 235 28.38 -4.30 -57.07
C GLU A 235 29.68 -4.98 -57.53
N GLU A 236 30.58 -5.27 -56.60
CA GLU A 236 31.82 -5.95 -56.88
C GLU A 236 31.58 -7.35 -57.45
N ARG A 237 30.62 -8.09 -56.88
CA ARG A 237 30.16 -9.40 -57.39
C ARG A 237 29.67 -9.28 -58.86
N VAL A 238 28.87 -8.25 -59.17
CA VAL A 238 28.36 -8.01 -60.53
C VAL A 238 29.50 -7.69 -61.48
N LYS A 239 30.45 -6.83 -61.07
CA LYS A 239 31.65 -6.50 -61.90
C LYS A 239 32.47 -7.75 -62.13
N GLN A 240 32.70 -8.58 -61.14
CA GLN A 240 33.48 -9.82 -61.34
C GLN A 240 32.73 -10.85 -62.18
N HIS A 241 31.41 -10.96 -62.04
CA HIS A 241 30.58 -11.85 -62.88
C HIS A 241 30.63 -11.43 -64.33
N ASN A 242 30.55 -10.12 -64.60
CA ASN A 242 30.65 -9.59 -65.96
C ASN A 242 32.07 -9.80 -66.56
N SER A 243 33.12 -9.63 -65.73
CA SER A 243 34.49 -9.91 -66.15
C SER A 243 34.74 -11.39 -66.51
N LEU A 244 34.10 -12.31 -65.74
CA LEU A 244 34.12 -13.75 -66.00
C LEU A 244 33.46 -14.13 -67.33
N LYS A 245 32.36 -13.43 -67.70
CA LYS A 245 31.71 -13.63 -69.01
C LYS A 245 32.61 -13.19 -70.14
N MET A 246 33.45 -12.17 -69.94
CA MET A 246 34.39 -11.67 -70.99
C MET A 246 35.68 -12.50 -71.11
N LEU A 247 36.08 -13.13 -70.03
CA LEU A 247 37.33 -13.91 -69.95
C LEU A 247 37.03 -15.43 -69.86
N SER A 248 36.74 -16.04 -70.99
CA SER A 248 36.41 -17.48 -71.09
C SER A 248 37.58 -18.46 -70.87
N ALA A 249 38.74 -18.01 -70.31
CA ALA A 249 39.95 -18.84 -70.25
C ALA A 249 40.48 -19.21 -68.85
N SER A 250 39.87 -18.76 -67.73
CA SER A 250 40.41 -19.12 -66.43
C SER A 250 39.28 -19.41 -65.41
N LYS A 251 38.55 -20.48 -65.66
CA LYS A 251 37.30 -20.80 -64.93
C LYS A 251 37.44 -21.15 -63.43
N THR A 252 38.55 -21.65 -62.98
CA THR A 252 38.61 -22.27 -61.66
C THR A 252 38.95 -21.32 -60.52
N ASP A 253 39.86 -20.36 -60.72
CA ASP A 253 40.28 -19.49 -59.60
C ASP A 253 39.30 -18.31 -59.39
N ARG A 254 38.70 -17.78 -60.45
CA ARG A 254 37.67 -16.75 -60.34
C ARG A 254 36.33 -17.27 -59.82
N GLN A 255 35.98 -18.55 -60.01
CA GLN A 255 34.84 -19.17 -59.32
C GLN A 255 35.05 -19.27 -57.80
N LYS A 256 36.32 -19.47 -57.35
CA LYS A 256 36.63 -19.46 -55.92
C LYS A 256 36.47 -18.05 -55.30
N GLU A 257 36.89 -17.01 -56.01
CA GLU A 257 36.71 -15.63 -55.54
C GLU A 257 35.26 -15.23 -55.47
N LEU A 258 34.45 -15.58 -56.51
CA LEU A 258 33.01 -15.30 -56.50
C LEU A 258 32.29 -16.03 -55.37
N LYS A 259 32.70 -17.27 -55.06
CA LYS A 259 32.20 -17.99 -53.88
C LYS A 259 32.57 -17.29 -52.59
N LYS A 260 33.79 -16.74 -52.45
CA LYS A 260 34.18 -15.96 -51.26
C LYS A 260 33.33 -14.72 -51.11
N ILE A 261 33.11 -13.97 -52.19
CA ILE A 261 32.25 -12.77 -52.14
C ILE A 261 30.81 -13.12 -51.80
N ASN A 262 30.27 -14.19 -52.39
CA ASN A 262 28.92 -14.65 -52.07
C ASN A 262 28.76 -15.06 -50.59
N ASN A 263 29.78 -15.70 -50.00
CA ASN A 263 29.78 -16.06 -48.61
C ASN A 263 29.85 -14.80 -47.71
N ASN A 264 30.68 -13.84 -48.07
CA ASN A 264 30.75 -12.58 -47.33
C ASN A 264 29.42 -11.77 -47.41
N ILE A 265 28.76 -11.75 -48.57
CA ILE A 265 27.46 -11.10 -48.75
C ILE A 265 26.42 -11.78 -47.80
N ARG A 266 26.35 -13.11 -47.79
CA ARG A 266 25.45 -13.85 -46.92
C ARG A 266 25.74 -13.59 -45.43
N GLN A 267 27.03 -13.56 -45.07
CA GLN A 267 27.42 -13.23 -43.70
C GLN A 267 26.95 -11.83 -43.32
N LYS A 268 27.17 -10.83 -44.17
CA LYS A 268 26.74 -9.45 -43.91
C LYS A 268 25.22 -9.28 -43.90
N GLN A 269 24.51 -10.04 -44.73
CA GLN A 269 23.05 -10.08 -44.72
C GLN A 269 22.52 -10.65 -43.42
N HIS A 270 23.11 -11.76 -42.91
CA HIS A 270 22.74 -12.32 -41.61
C HIS A 270 23.05 -11.37 -40.45
N GLU A 271 24.21 -10.70 -40.48
CA GLU A 271 24.56 -9.67 -39.50
C GLU A 271 23.53 -8.52 -39.53
N PHE A 272 23.15 -8.06 -40.73
CA PHE A 272 22.13 -7.02 -40.91
C PHE A 272 20.76 -7.47 -40.39
N GLU A 273 20.31 -8.69 -40.70
CA GLU A 273 19.05 -9.26 -40.27
C GLU A 273 19.03 -9.42 -38.73
N ALA A 274 20.15 -9.82 -38.10
CA ALA A 274 20.29 -9.93 -36.66
C ALA A 274 20.12 -8.56 -35.99
N ILE A 275 20.85 -7.54 -36.46
CA ILE A 275 20.78 -6.18 -35.91
C ILE A 275 19.38 -5.58 -36.11
N THR A 276 18.73 -5.85 -37.26
CA THR A 276 17.36 -5.37 -37.50
C THR A 276 16.37 -5.98 -36.53
N ARG A 277 16.55 -7.27 -36.23
CA ARG A 277 15.73 -7.98 -35.23
C ARG A 277 15.92 -7.43 -33.81
N ASP A 278 17.19 -7.23 -33.41
CA ASP A 278 17.53 -6.61 -32.13
C ASP A 278 16.93 -5.20 -32.03
N LEU A 279 16.85 -4.49 -33.12
CA LEU A 279 16.27 -3.14 -33.20
C LEU A 279 14.74 -3.17 -33.08
N GLU A 280 14.09 -4.21 -33.63
CA GLU A 280 12.65 -4.45 -33.44
C GLU A 280 12.32 -4.84 -32.02
N GLU A 281 13.10 -5.74 -31.41
CA GLU A 281 12.95 -6.11 -29.99
C GLU A 281 13.11 -4.89 -29.05
N VAL A 282 14.10 -4.03 -29.32
CA VAL A 282 14.28 -2.79 -28.56
C VAL A 282 13.10 -1.83 -28.73
N LYS A 283 12.51 -1.73 -29.93
CA LYS A 283 11.30 -0.93 -30.15
C LYS A 283 10.09 -1.47 -29.41
N GLU A 284 9.91 -2.77 -29.41
CA GLU A 284 8.81 -3.45 -28.72
C GLU A 284 8.95 -3.29 -27.19
N TYR A 285 10.15 -3.45 -26.66
CA TYR A 285 10.45 -3.20 -25.25
C TYR A 285 10.18 -1.75 -24.81
N LEU A 286 10.52 -0.75 -25.66
CA LEU A 286 10.27 0.66 -25.35
C LEU A 286 8.78 1.02 -25.36
N THR A 287 7.98 0.42 -26.25
CA THR A 287 6.53 0.67 -26.32
C THR A 287 5.77 -0.06 -25.22
N GLU A 288 6.05 -1.30 -24.98
CA GLU A 288 5.36 -2.15 -24.02
C GLU A 288 5.71 -1.81 -22.56
N GLY A 289 6.99 -1.60 -22.27
CA GLY A 289 7.47 -1.19 -20.95
C GLY A 289 7.00 0.22 -20.54
N GLN A 290 6.97 1.15 -21.48
CA GLN A 290 6.47 2.51 -21.26
C GLN A 290 4.95 2.53 -21.09
N GLN A 291 4.18 1.78 -21.88
CA GLN A 291 2.72 1.71 -21.78
C GLN A 291 2.29 1.03 -20.46
N ASN A 292 2.95 -0.05 -20.07
CA ASN A 292 2.67 -0.73 -18.82
C ASN A 292 2.97 0.16 -17.60
N ARG A 293 4.04 0.93 -17.64
CA ARG A 293 4.45 1.82 -16.55
C ARG A 293 3.59 3.08 -16.46
N LEU A 294 3.20 3.67 -17.59
CA LEU A 294 2.23 4.76 -17.63
C LEU A 294 0.87 4.29 -17.09
N ALA A 295 0.41 3.10 -17.46
CA ALA A 295 -0.85 2.54 -16.96
C ALA A 295 -0.80 2.16 -15.46
N GLU A 296 0.38 1.88 -14.88
CA GLU A 296 0.55 1.73 -13.43
C GLU A 296 0.52 3.09 -12.72
N ILE A 297 1.22 4.08 -13.27
CA ILE A 297 1.25 5.45 -12.76
C ILE A 297 -0.15 6.07 -12.85
N ASP A 298 -0.86 5.94 -13.97
CA ASP A 298 -2.22 6.44 -14.14
C ASP A 298 -3.18 5.78 -13.14
N ARG A 299 -3.09 4.47 -12.91
CA ARG A 299 -3.90 3.78 -11.88
C ARG A 299 -3.59 4.23 -10.44
N GLU A 300 -2.35 4.62 -10.17
CA GLU A 300 -1.96 5.18 -8.87
C GLU A 300 -2.43 6.64 -8.72
N TRP A 301 -2.55 7.41 -9.83
CA TRP A 301 -3.00 8.80 -9.84
C TRP A 301 -4.52 8.98 -9.91
N ASP A 302 -5.26 8.10 -10.59
CA ASP A 302 -6.74 8.10 -10.62
C ASP A 302 -7.37 7.87 -9.22
N GLY A 303 -6.56 7.42 -8.24
CA GLY A 303 -6.94 7.40 -6.83
C GLY A 303 -6.79 8.74 -6.10
N PHE A 304 -6.31 9.80 -6.77
CA PHE A 304 -6.00 11.11 -6.20
C PHE A 304 -6.72 12.26 -6.92
N GLU A 305 -8.01 12.15 -7.21
CA GLU A 305 -8.79 13.34 -7.48
C GLU A 305 -8.95 14.11 -6.15
N LEU A 306 -8.23 15.22 -6.09
CA LEU A 306 -8.43 16.24 -5.07
C LEU A 306 -9.80 16.89 -5.33
N GLU A 307 -10.75 16.68 -4.36
CA GLU A 307 -11.82 17.63 -4.16
C GLU A 307 -11.31 18.93 -3.53
#